data_8744f6ef689beb83c84066f80dae4cd0
#
_entry.id   8744f6ef689beb83c84066f80dae4cd0
#
_cell.length_a   1.000
_cell.length_b   1.000
_cell.length_c   1.000
_cell.angle_alpha   90.00
_cell.angle_beta   90.00
_cell.angle_gamma   90.00
#
_symmetry.space_group_name_H-M   'P 1'
#
loop_
_entity.id
_entity.type
_entity.pdbx_description
1 polymer ?
#
loop_
_entity_poly.entity_id
_entity_poly.type
_entity_poly.pdbx_seq_one_letter_code
_entity_poly.pdbx_strand_id
1 'polypeptide(L)'
;MQHSIDRHHILPSSKXGTNYFENIVKLDIRKHKALHMLFDANTVSGQIERILDIASTALTEEVKSDIIKILDRKELDYWYKDRVFKR
;
A
#
# COMPACT_ATOMS: atom_id res chain seq x y z
N MET A 1 9.15 -27.60 3.38
CA MET A 1 10.09 -26.49 3.28
C MET A 1 9.47 -25.22 3.81
N GLN A 2 10.21 -24.51 4.61
CA GLN A 2 9.73 -23.26 5.17
C GLN A 2 10.10 -22.08 4.31
N HIS A 3 9.19 -21.14 4.21
CA HIS A 3 9.46 -19.88 3.55
C HIS A 3 9.85 -18.84 4.58
N SER A 4 10.80 -18.03 4.24
CA SER A 4 11.15 -16.89 5.07
C SER A 4 10.01 -15.90 5.12
N ILE A 5 9.88 -15.25 6.26
CA ILE A 5 8.88 -14.22 6.47
C ILE A 5 9.58 -12.88 6.53
N ASP A 6 9.08 -11.93 5.76
CA ASP A 6 9.59 -10.57 5.76
C ASP A 6 8.62 -9.65 6.46
N ARG A 7 9.16 -8.56 6.95
CA ARG A 7 8.38 -7.48 7.53
C ARG A 7 8.18 -6.41 6.47
N HIS A 8 6.94 -6.18 6.12
CA HIS A 8 6.59 -5.20 5.10
C HIS A 8 6.07 -3.93 5.78
N HIS A 9 6.66 -2.80 5.42
CA HIS A 9 6.18 -1.50 5.89
C HIS A 9 5.00 -1.07 5.03
N ILE A 10 3.84 -0.91 5.64
CA ILE A 10 2.67 -0.41 4.90
C ILE A 10 2.96 0.98 4.39
N LEU A 11 3.42 1.86 5.25
CA LEU A 11 4.01 3.12 4.79
C LEU A 11 5.50 2.89 4.68
N PRO A 12 6.06 2.99 3.48
CA PRO A 12 7.48 2.65 3.28
C PRO A 12 8.41 3.48 4.17
N SER A 13 9.49 2.86 4.56
CA SER A 13 10.51 3.54 5.33
C SER A 13 11.03 4.77 4.59
N SER A 14 11.14 4.67 3.29
CA SER A 14 11.58 5.80 2.47
C SER A 14 10.59 6.95 2.48
N LYS A 15 9.39 6.72 2.97
CA LYS A 15 8.37 7.78 3.09
C LYS A 15 7.96 8.02 4.52
N UNK A 16 8.89 7.42 5.55
CA UNK A 16 8.71 7.67 6.49
C UNK A 16 8.12 6.95 7.20
N GLY A 17 7.91 5.93 7.01
CA GLY A 17 7.28 4.92 7.83
C GLY A 17 8.14 4.42 8.96
N THR A 18 7.51 4.10 10.06
CA THR A 18 8.21 3.60 11.24
C THR A 18 8.12 2.09 11.32
N ASN A 19 8.77 1.53 12.36
CA ASN A 19 8.71 0.11 12.66
C ASN A 19 7.64 -0.25 13.68
N TYR A 20 6.76 0.66 14.02
CA TYR A 20 5.65 0.34 14.90
C TYR A 20 4.83 -0.81 14.31
N PHE A 21 4.31 -1.65 15.20
CA PHE A 21 3.60 -2.84 14.71
C PHE A 21 2.41 -2.49 13.82
N GLU A 22 1.83 -1.33 14.02
CA GLU A 22 0.69 -0.90 13.19
C GLU A 22 1.10 -0.71 11.73
N ASN A 23 2.39 -0.50 11.49
CA ASN A 23 2.89 -0.27 10.15
C ASN A 23 3.52 -1.51 9.54
N ILE A 24 3.54 -2.62 10.24
CA ILE A 24 4.26 -3.80 9.80
C ILE A 24 3.30 -4.94 9.54
N VAL A 25 3.43 -5.54 8.36
CA VAL A 25 2.72 -6.76 8.00
C VAL A 25 3.76 -7.82 7.71
N LYS A 26 3.57 -9.01 8.25
CA LYS A 26 4.49 -10.11 7.97
C LYS A 26 4.02 -10.83 6.71
N LEU A 27 4.91 -10.93 5.75
CA LEU A 27 4.61 -11.52 4.46
C LEU A 27 5.63 -12.59 4.12
N ASP A 28 5.17 -13.62 3.42
CA ASP A 28 6.09 -14.53 2.75
C ASP A 28 7.04 -13.70 1.89
N ILE A 29 8.32 -14.08 1.91
CA ILE A 29 9.33 -13.27 1.22
C ILE A 29 9.03 -13.14 -0.28
N ARG A 30 8.44 -14.18 -0.87
CA ARG A 30 8.12 -14.09 -2.30
C ARG A 30 6.99 -13.11 -2.56
N LYS A 31 6.02 -13.06 -1.67
CA LYS A 31 4.92 -12.10 -1.81
C LYS A 31 5.43 -10.68 -1.60
N HIS A 32 6.35 -10.51 -0.65
CA HIS A 32 6.92 -9.21 -0.41
C HIS A 32 7.67 -8.68 -1.63
N LYS A 33 8.46 -9.56 -2.25
CA LYS A 33 9.17 -9.18 -3.47
C LYS A 33 8.22 -8.85 -4.60
N ALA A 34 7.15 -9.65 -4.75
CA ALA A 34 6.17 -9.39 -5.81
C ALA A 34 5.48 -8.06 -5.59
N LEU A 35 5.17 -7.75 -4.34
CA LEU A 35 4.52 -6.50 -4.03
C LEU A 35 5.38 -5.32 -4.43
N HIS A 36 6.68 -5.38 -4.12
CA HIS A 36 7.58 -4.31 -4.50
C HIS A 36 7.81 -4.23 -6.01
N MET A 37 7.75 -5.37 -6.70
CA MET A 37 7.84 -5.35 -8.15
C MET A 37 6.65 -4.65 -8.79
N LEU A 38 5.46 -4.83 -8.20
CA LEU A 38 4.25 -4.20 -8.73
C LEU A 38 4.13 -2.73 -8.35
N PHE A 39 4.47 -2.39 -7.13
CA PHE A 39 4.11 -1.08 -6.59
C PHE A 39 5.30 -0.23 -6.16
N ASP A 40 6.50 -0.79 -6.22
CA ASP A 40 7.66 -0.09 -5.67
C ASP A 40 7.39 0.26 -4.21
N ALA A 41 8.03 1.30 -3.70
CA ALA A 41 7.79 1.76 -2.34
C ALA A 41 6.75 2.88 -2.40
N ASN A 42 5.49 2.52 -2.29
CA ASN A 42 4.41 3.45 -2.52
C ASN A 42 3.46 3.50 -1.34
N THR A 43 2.72 4.60 -1.24
CA THR A 43 1.67 4.73 -0.23
C THR A 43 0.49 3.84 -0.58
N VAL A 44 -0.44 3.71 0.36
CA VAL A 44 -1.64 2.91 0.10
C VAL A 44 -2.43 3.50 -1.07
N SER A 45 -2.63 4.82 -1.07
CA SER A 45 -3.36 5.43 -2.17
C SER A 45 -2.64 5.27 -3.50
N GLY A 46 -1.31 5.36 -3.49
CA GLY A 46 -0.54 5.15 -4.71
C GLY A 46 -0.69 3.73 -5.24
N GLN A 47 -0.73 2.76 -4.33
CA GLN A 47 -0.93 1.38 -4.75
C GLN A 47 -2.32 1.17 -5.36
N ILE A 48 -3.33 1.80 -4.79
CA ILE A 48 -4.67 1.70 -5.34
C ILE A 48 -4.75 2.35 -6.72
N GLU A 49 -4.09 3.49 -6.89
CA GLU A 49 -4.02 4.11 -8.22
C GLU A 49 -3.37 3.20 -9.24
N ARG A 50 -2.33 2.50 -8.83
CA ARG A 50 -1.65 1.55 -9.71
C ARG A 50 -2.58 0.41 -10.10
N ILE A 51 -3.34 -0.10 -9.14
CA ILE A 51 -4.30 -1.16 -9.43
C ILE A 51 -5.35 -0.66 -10.40
N LEU A 52 -5.83 0.56 -10.23
CA LEU A 52 -6.77 1.15 -11.16
C LEU A 52 -6.23 1.15 -12.59
N ASP A 53 -4.98 1.57 -12.73
CA ASP A 53 -4.35 1.59 -14.05
C ASP A 53 -4.29 0.19 -14.65
N ILE A 54 -3.87 -0.78 -13.85
CA ILE A 54 -3.70 -2.14 -14.33
C ILE A 54 -5.03 -2.75 -14.75
N ALA A 55 -6.06 -2.48 -13.98
CA ALA A 55 -7.35 -3.15 -14.17
C ALA A 55 -8.38 -2.26 -14.87
N SER A 56 -7.94 -1.17 -15.50
CA SER A 56 -8.89 -0.18 -15.99
C SER A 56 -9.87 -0.72 -17.00
N THR A 57 -9.46 -1.69 -17.82
CA THR A 57 -10.37 -2.25 -18.81
C THR A 57 -11.39 -3.19 -18.20
N ALA A 58 -11.15 -3.66 -16.99
CA ALA A 58 -12.05 -4.60 -16.33
C ALA A 58 -13.08 -3.90 -15.44
N LEU A 59 -12.92 -2.60 -15.22
CA LEU A 59 -13.77 -1.87 -14.29
C LEU A 59 -14.74 -0.98 -15.06
N THR A 60 -15.96 -0.88 -14.56
CA THR A 60 -16.91 0.05 -15.14
C THR A 60 -16.53 1.49 -14.77
N GLU A 61 -17.06 2.43 -15.54
CA GLU A 61 -16.79 3.84 -15.24
C GLU A 61 -17.38 4.23 -13.87
N GLU A 62 -18.48 3.63 -13.50
CA GLU A 62 -19.08 3.90 -12.20
C GLU A 62 -18.17 3.47 -11.06
N VAL A 63 -17.61 2.26 -11.16
CA VAL A 63 -16.72 1.76 -10.13
C VAL A 63 -15.44 2.60 -10.07
N LYS A 64 -14.90 2.96 -11.23
CA LYS A 64 -13.71 3.81 -11.24
C LYS A 64 -13.98 5.14 -10.55
N SER A 65 -15.13 5.74 -10.82
CA SER A 65 -15.48 7.01 -10.21
C SER A 65 -15.58 6.87 -8.69
N ASP A 66 -16.17 5.78 -8.21
CA ASP A 66 -16.28 5.56 -6.77
C ASP A 66 -14.92 5.41 -6.12
N ILE A 67 -14.01 4.69 -6.77
CA ILE A 67 -12.66 4.51 -6.24
C ILE A 67 -11.93 5.86 -6.17
N ILE A 68 -12.08 6.67 -7.21
CA ILE A 68 -11.44 7.98 -7.23
C ILE A 68 -11.95 8.85 -6.08
N LYS A 69 -13.23 8.78 -5.79
CA LYS A 69 -13.78 9.52 -4.66
C LYS A 69 -13.15 9.08 -3.34
N ILE A 70 -12.93 7.78 -3.19
CA ILE A 70 -12.30 7.27 -1.98
C ILE A 70 -10.86 7.79 -1.88
N LEU A 71 -10.13 7.79 -2.99
CA LEU A 71 -8.76 8.29 -2.99
C LEU A 71 -8.70 9.77 -2.61
N ASP A 72 -9.70 10.53 -3.03
CA ASP A 72 -9.73 11.96 -2.72
C ASP A 72 -9.94 12.25 -1.24
N ARG A 73 -10.49 11.30 -0.49
CA ARG A 73 -10.75 11.53 0.92
C ARG A 73 -9.49 11.61 1.76
N LYS A 74 -8.40 11.05 1.26
CA LYS A 74 -7.09 11.10 1.92
C LYS A 74 -6.97 10.33 3.22
N GLU A 75 -8.05 9.73 3.67
CA GLU A 75 -7.98 8.93 4.89
C GLU A 75 -7.01 7.77 4.74
N LEU A 76 -6.86 7.30 3.50
CA LEU A 76 -5.95 6.20 3.23
C LEU A 76 -4.51 6.53 3.58
N ASP A 77 -4.15 7.81 3.52
CA ASP A 77 -2.77 8.21 3.73
C ASP A 77 -2.55 8.90 5.07
N TYR A 78 -3.60 9.08 5.86
CA TYR A 78 -3.46 9.78 7.13
C TYR A 78 -3.66 8.90 8.36
N TRP A 79 -4.04 7.64 8.16
CA TRP A 79 -4.27 6.76 9.30
C TRP A 79 -3.03 6.57 10.16
N TYR A 80 -1.87 6.75 9.56
CA TYR A 80 -0.60 6.51 10.23
C TYR A 80 -0.03 7.76 10.90
N LYS A 81 -0.71 8.87 10.79
CA LYS A 81 -0.10 10.16 11.07
C LYS A 81 0.49 10.25 12.48
N ASP A 82 -0.22 9.71 13.45
CA ASP A 82 0.20 9.84 14.84
C ASP A 82 1.12 8.73 15.31
N ARG A 83 1.03 7.55 14.70
CA ARG A 83 1.68 6.36 15.22
C ARG A 83 2.76 5.83 14.31
N VAL A 84 2.62 6.02 13.04
CA VAL A 84 3.42 5.30 12.05
C VAL A 84 4.41 6.22 11.37
N PHE A 85 4.09 7.47 11.25
CA PHE A 85 4.93 8.43 10.52
C PHE A 85 6.13 8.83 11.38
N LYS A 86 7.31 8.78 10.79
CA LYS A 86 8.52 9.21 11.47
C LYS A 86 8.52 10.73 11.67
N ARG A 87 9.03 11.11 12.81
CA ARG A 87 9.16 12.51 13.09
C ARG A 87 10.52 13.04 12.67
#